data_75c3680832cb5fe9295668b671012c92
#
_entry.id   75c3680832cb5fe9295668b671012c92
#
_cell.length_a   1.000
_cell.length_b   1.000
_cell.length_c   1.000
_cell.angle_alpha   90.00
_cell.angle_beta   90.00
_cell.angle_gamma   90.00
#
_symmetry.space_group_name_H-M   'P 1'
#
loop_
_entity.id
_entity.type
_entity.pdbx_description
1 polymer ?
#
loop_
_entity_poly.entity_id
_entity_poly.type
_entity_poly.pdbx_seq_one_letter_code
_entity_poly.pdbx_strand_id
1 'polypeptide(L)'
;MRGRCPKGNPRTRTAFFRAFPSTAVTYSTFPSRMNIHEYQAKALFEKFGVPVPKGAAARSAAELETALAQLPEGPTMVKSQIHAGGRGKGTFTDGFKGGVKFCSTKAQALEIAGKMLGNTLVTLQTGPAGRKVQTVYFTVASDIKKEYYLAILLDRATSRPVIVASTEGGVEIEKVAHDTPEK
;
A
#
# COMPACT_ATOMS: atom_id res chain seq x y z
N MET A 1 -12.75 -47.15 59.06
CA MET A 1 -14.08 -46.49 58.89
C MET A 1 -14.03 -45.62 57.69
N ARG A 2 -14.74 -46.00 56.64
CA ARG A 2 -14.70 -45.28 55.37
C ARG A 2 -15.94 -44.37 55.28
N GLY A 3 -15.73 -43.02 55.30
CA GLY A 3 -16.79 -42.08 55.15
C GLY A 3 -17.15 -41.89 53.67
N ARG A 4 -18.42 -42.11 53.30
CA ARG A 4 -18.99 -41.86 51.97
C ARG A 4 -19.35 -40.39 51.83
N CYS A 5 -18.87 -39.74 50.76
CA CYS A 5 -19.37 -38.44 50.31
C CYS A 5 -20.72 -38.58 49.60
N PRO A 6 -21.68 -37.69 49.81
CA PRO A 6 -22.97 -37.73 49.12
C PRO A 6 -22.84 -37.15 47.72
N LYS A 7 -23.46 -37.83 46.75
CA LYS A 7 -23.59 -37.43 45.36
C LYS A 7 -24.59 -36.24 45.25
N GLY A 8 -24.10 -35.08 44.86
CA GLY A 8 -24.92 -33.93 44.55
C GLY A 8 -25.57 -34.05 43.17
N ASN A 9 -26.87 -33.78 43.13
CA ASN A 9 -27.78 -33.84 41.99
C ASN A 9 -27.46 -32.72 40.97
N PRO A 10 -27.31 -32.96 39.66
CA PRO A 10 -27.10 -31.93 38.68
C PRO A 10 -28.43 -31.22 38.39
N ARG A 11 -28.55 -30.00 38.85
CA ARG A 11 -29.66 -29.11 38.44
C ARG A 11 -29.49 -28.73 36.96
N THR A 12 -30.35 -29.26 36.13
CA THR A 12 -30.57 -28.86 34.75
C THR A 12 -30.98 -27.37 34.69
N ARG A 13 -30.07 -26.52 34.30
CA ARG A 13 -30.38 -25.13 33.92
C ARG A 13 -30.85 -25.14 32.47
N THR A 14 -32.18 -25.10 32.30
CA THR A 14 -32.78 -24.84 30.99
C THR A 14 -32.51 -23.37 30.62
N ALA A 15 -31.55 -23.15 29.72
CA ALA A 15 -31.31 -21.85 29.13
C ALA A 15 -32.39 -21.63 28.06
N PHE A 16 -33.28 -20.71 28.29
CA PHE A 16 -34.20 -20.18 27.27
C PHE A 16 -33.39 -19.37 26.27
N PHE A 17 -33.03 -19.98 25.15
CA PHE A 17 -32.54 -19.26 23.97
C PHE A 17 -33.75 -18.56 23.33
N ARG A 18 -33.85 -17.28 23.54
CA ARG A 18 -34.75 -16.42 22.78
C ARG A 18 -34.20 -16.30 21.37
N ALA A 19 -34.80 -16.97 20.39
CA ALA A 19 -34.48 -16.83 18.99
C ALA A 19 -34.71 -15.36 18.57
N PHE A 20 -33.66 -14.65 18.27
CA PHE A 20 -33.75 -13.39 17.54
C PHE A 20 -34.15 -13.69 16.10
N PRO A 21 -35.08 -12.92 15.50
CA PRO A 21 -35.37 -13.08 14.09
C PRO A 21 -34.09 -12.84 13.29
N SER A 22 -33.70 -13.86 12.50
CA SER A 22 -32.62 -13.78 11.53
C SER A 22 -33.04 -12.80 10.43
N THR A 23 -32.79 -11.52 10.65
CA THR A 23 -32.68 -10.58 9.54
C THR A 23 -31.43 -10.97 8.79
N ALA A 24 -31.61 -11.59 7.63
CA ALA A 24 -30.54 -11.86 6.70
C ALA A 24 -29.87 -10.51 6.35
N VAL A 25 -28.74 -10.23 7.00
CA VAL A 25 -27.87 -9.14 6.60
C VAL A 25 -27.31 -9.56 5.25
N THR A 26 -27.90 -9.06 4.18
CA THR A 26 -27.32 -9.14 2.85
C THR A 26 -26.00 -8.38 2.91
N TYR A 27 -24.93 -9.12 3.08
CA TYR A 27 -23.59 -8.58 2.85
C TYR A 27 -23.53 -8.22 1.36
N SER A 28 -23.67 -6.93 1.08
CA SER A 28 -23.22 -6.39 -0.21
C SER A 28 -21.81 -6.92 -0.42
N THR A 29 -21.56 -7.59 -1.54
CA THR A 29 -20.25 -8.06 -1.93
C THR A 29 -19.37 -6.85 -2.20
N PHE A 30 -18.82 -6.25 -1.15
CA PHE A 30 -17.72 -5.31 -1.31
C PHE A 30 -16.58 -6.07 -1.97
N PRO A 31 -15.95 -5.50 -3.00
CA PRO A 31 -14.78 -6.13 -3.58
C PRO A 31 -13.80 -6.41 -2.45
N SER A 32 -13.46 -7.67 -2.25
CA SER A 32 -12.78 -8.21 -1.06
C SER A 32 -11.35 -7.71 -0.83
N ARG A 33 -10.89 -6.71 -1.59
CA ARG A 33 -9.56 -6.10 -1.45
C ARG A 33 -9.64 -4.61 -1.77
N MET A 34 -9.53 -3.76 -0.76
CA MET A 34 -9.35 -2.33 -0.93
C MET A 34 -7.86 -2.04 -1.04
N ASN A 35 -7.31 -2.19 -2.26
CA ASN A 35 -5.95 -1.77 -2.56
C ASN A 35 -5.99 -0.36 -3.13
N ILE A 36 -5.30 0.58 -2.49
CA ILE A 36 -5.14 1.94 -2.98
C ILE A 36 -3.73 2.14 -3.54
N HIS A 37 -3.59 2.99 -4.55
CA HIS A 37 -2.30 3.41 -5.07
C HIS A 37 -1.68 4.50 -4.23
N GLU A 38 -0.38 4.74 -4.40
CA GLU A 38 0.37 5.79 -3.69
C GLU A 38 -0.29 7.17 -3.80
N TYR A 39 -0.73 7.57 -5.00
CA TYR A 39 -1.37 8.87 -5.19
C TYR A 39 -2.69 9.01 -4.42
N GLN A 40 -3.45 7.92 -4.31
CA GLN A 40 -4.70 7.89 -3.53
C GLN A 40 -4.42 7.96 -2.03
N ALA A 41 -3.39 7.24 -1.56
CA ALA A 41 -2.95 7.32 -0.16
C ALA A 41 -2.48 8.72 0.20
N LYS A 42 -1.71 9.38 -0.69
CA LYS A 42 -1.27 10.77 -0.49
C LYS A 42 -2.43 11.76 -0.44
N ALA A 43 -3.43 11.60 -1.30
CA ALA A 43 -4.64 12.43 -1.25
C ALA A 43 -5.41 12.28 0.09
N LEU A 44 -5.43 11.07 0.65
CA LEU A 44 -5.98 10.85 2.00
C LEU A 44 -5.11 11.50 3.09
N PHE A 45 -3.80 11.36 3.02
CA PHE A 45 -2.90 12.03 3.98
C PHE A 45 -3.09 13.55 3.97
N GLU A 46 -3.13 14.16 2.80
CA GLU A 46 -3.38 15.60 2.65
C GLU A 46 -4.72 16.01 3.24
N LYS A 47 -5.79 15.24 2.98
CA LYS A 47 -7.12 15.47 3.56
C LYS A 47 -7.11 15.47 5.09
N PHE A 48 -6.24 14.69 5.71
CA PHE A 48 -6.09 14.61 7.18
C PHE A 48 -4.94 15.46 7.72
N GLY A 49 -4.41 16.41 6.93
CA GLY A 49 -3.40 17.36 7.36
C GLY A 49 -1.99 16.79 7.48
N VAL A 50 -1.73 15.59 6.97
CA VAL A 50 -0.38 15.04 6.90
C VAL A 50 0.34 15.65 5.70
N PRO A 51 1.50 16.31 5.87
CA PRO A 51 2.25 16.90 4.77
C PRO A 51 2.69 15.85 3.76
N VAL A 52 2.43 16.10 2.48
CA VAL A 52 2.88 15.26 1.36
C VAL A 52 3.48 16.11 0.26
N PRO A 53 4.49 15.63 -0.48
CA PRO A 53 4.96 16.32 -1.68
C PRO A 53 3.83 16.45 -2.70
N LYS A 54 3.72 17.64 -3.31
CA LYS A 54 2.73 17.91 -4.37
C LYS A 54 2.90 16.91 -5.51
N GLY A 55 1.79 16.41 -6.03
CA GLY A 55 1.81 15.45 -7.14
C GLY A 55 0.48 15.37 -7.86
N ALA A 56 0.50 14.78 -9.05
CA ALA A 56 -0.65 14.57 -9.91
C ALA A 56 -0.55 13.22 -10.64
N ALA A 57 -1.68 12.56 -10.84
CA ALA A 57 -1.75 11.27 -11.54
C ALA A 57 -2.31 11.46 -12.95
N ALA A 58 -1.78 10.67 -13.90
CA ALA A 58 -2.28 10.56 -15.27
C ALA A 58 -2.61 9.12 -15.62
N ARG A 59 -3.73 8.89 -16.30
CA ARG A 59 -4.24 7.57 -16.70
C ARG A 59 -4.27 7.36 -18.19
N SER A 60 -4.06 8.43 -18.96
CA SER A 60 -3.98 8.41 -20.41
C SER A 60 -2.84 9.29 -20.90
N ALA A 61 -2.39 9.07 -22.14
CA ALA A 61 -1.37 9.92 -22.77
C ALA A 61 -1.80 11.39 -22.83
N ALA A 62 -3.09 11.64 -23.08
CA ALA A 62 -3.63 13.00 -23.13
C ALA A 62 -3.60 13.73 -21.78
N GLU A 63 -3.57 13.00 -20.67
CA GLU A 63 -3.52 13.58 -19.33
C GLU A 63 -2.10 13.91 -18.85
N LEU A 64 -1.06 13.37 -19.49
CA LEU A 64 0.33 13.47 -18.99
C LEU A 64 0.77 14.94 -18.85
N GLU A 65 0.58 15.75 -19.87
CA GLU A 65 0.97 17.17 -19.86
C GLU A 65 0.18 17.95 -18.82
N THR A 66 -1.14 17.78 -18.80
CA THR A 66 -2.03 18.46 -17.86
C THR A 66 -1.72 18.09 -16.40
N ALA A 67 -1.44 16.82 -16.13
CA ALA A 67 -1.05 16.36 -14.80
C ALA A 67 0.31 16.96 -14.39
N LEU A 68 1.30 16.94 -15.28
CA LEU A 68 2.62 17.49 -14.99
C LEU A 68 2.61 19.02 -14.82
N ALA A 69 1.74 19.73 -15.54
CA ALA A 69 1.58 21.17 -15.42
C ALA A 69 1.06 21.63 -14.05
N GLN A 70 0.42 20.73 -13.29
CA GLN A 70 -0.02 21.02 -11.91
C GLN A 70 1.14 21.12 -10.92
N LEU A 71 2.31 20.58 -11.27
CA LEU A 71 3.50 20.65 -10.41
C LEU A 71 4.26 21.96 -10.63
N PRO A 72 4.91 22.50 -9.60
CA PRO A 72 5.81 23.63 -9.76
C PRO A 72 6.97 23.28 -10.70
N GLU A 73 7.71 24.28 -11.14
CA GLU A 73 8.96 24.07 -11.86
C GLU A 73 10.00 23.40 -10.96
N GLY A 74 10.82 22.53 -11.56
CA GLY A 74 11.89 21.84 -10.87
C GLY A 74 11.88 20.32 -11.09
N PRO A 75 12.76 19.61 -10.39
CA PRO A 75 12.90 18.18 -10.53
C PRO A 75 11.63 17.41 -10.11
N THR A 76 11.32 16.37 -10.86
CA THR A 76 10.10 15.58 -10.71
C THR A 76 10.44 14.08 -10.62
N MET A 77 9.76 13.40 -9.73
CA MET A 77 9.74 11.94 -9.71
C MET A 77 8.59 11.42 -10.55
N VAL A 78 8.84 10.50 -11.45
CA VAL A 78 7.84 9.76 -12.24
C VAL A 78 7.72 8.35 -11.68
N LYS A 79 6.51 7.97 -11.25
CA LYS A 79 6.28 6.72 -10.54
C LYS A 79 5.13 5.92 -11.16
N SER A 80 5.44 4.73 -11.67
CA SER A 80 4.42 3.75 -12.08
C SER A 80 3.53 3.37 -10.89
N GLN A 81 2.22 3.33 -11.11
CA GLN A 81 1.26 2.93 -10.08
C GLN A 81 0.78 1.52 -10.36
N ILE A 82 1.31 0.57 -9.60
CA ILE A 82 0.86 -0.83 -9.56
C ILE A 82 0.75 -1.27 -8.10
N HIS A 83 -0.10 -2.28 -7.84
CA HIS A 83 -0.25 -2.86 -6.50
C HIS A 83 0.85 -3.89 -6.22
N ALA A 84 2.11 -3.45 -6.28
CA ALA A 84 3.29 -4.23 -5.93
C ALA A 84 4.44 -3.32 -5.52
N GLY A 85 5.29 -3.80 -4.63
CA GLY A 85 6.55 -3.20 -4.27
C GLY A 85 7.67 -3.48 -5.28
N GLY A 86 8.87 -2.95 -5.00
CA GLY A 86 10.04 -3.17 -5.83
C GLY A 86 10.04 -2.45 -7.18
N ARG A 87 9.11 -1.49 -7.40
CA ARG A 87 8.95 -0.77 -8.67
C ARG A 87 10.24 -0.12 -9.18
N GLY A 88 11.04 0.45 -8.27
CA GLY A 88 12.31 1.10 -8.64
C GLY A 88 13.32 0.16 -9.29
N LYS A 89 13.35 -1.11 -8.88
CA LYS A 89 14.22 -2.16 -9.40
C LYS A 89 13.57 -3.00 -10.51
N GLY A 90 12.29 -2.78 -10.80
CA GLY A 90 11.55 -3.54 -11.82
C GLY A 90 12.02 -3.27 -13.24
N THR A 91 11.65 -4.15 -14.16
CA THR A 91 11.92 -4.02 -15.59
C THR A 91 10.62 -4.16 -16.37
N PHE A 92 10.40 -3.30 -17.33
CA PHE A 92 9.25 -3.38 -18.22
C PHE A 92 9.48 -4.47 -19.28
N THR A 93 8.40 -4.98 -19.85
CA THR A 93 8.45 -6.06 -20.84
C THR A 93 9.15 -5.67 -22.13
N ASP A 94 9.27 -4.37 -22.43
CA ASP A 94 10.06 -3.81 -23.55
C ASP A 94 11.55 -3.60 -23.20
N GLY A 95 11.98 -3.98 -21.99
CA GLY A 95 13.37 -3.81 -21.54
C GLY A 95 13.66 -2.48 -20.83
N PHE A 96 12.71 -1.53 -20.79
CA PHE A 96 12.88 -0.28 -20.03
C PHE A 96 13.00 -0.60 -18.54
N LYS A 97 14.01 -0.04 -17.86
CA LYS A 97 14.32 -0.36 -16.45
C LYS A 97 13.86 0.73 -15.50
N GLY A 98 13.25 0.30 -14.40
CA GLY A 98 12.87 1.15 -13.28
C GLY A 98 11.50 1.81 -13.48
N GLY A 99 10.53 1.45 -12.63
CA GLY A 99 9.21 2.06 -12.58
C GLY A 99 9.13 3.30 -11.68
N VAL A 100 10.27 3.77 -11.16
CA VAL A 100 10.41 5.03 -10.40
C VAL A 100 11.65 5.74 -10.94
N LYS A 101 11.48 6.95 -11.45
CA LYS A 101 12.54 7.72 -12.10
C LYS A 101 12.57 9.16 -11.63
N PHE A 102 13.78 9.65 -11.36
CA PHE A 102 14.06 11.05 -11.19
C PHE A 102 14.21 11.72 -12.56
N CYS A 103 13.62 12.88 -12.72
CA CYS A 103 13.69 13.68 -13.95
C CYS A 103 14.05 15.12 -13.57
N SER A 104 15.08 15.64 -14.19
CA SER A 104 15.55 17.02 -13.98
C SER A 104 14.70 18.04 -14.72
N THR A 105 14.00 17.63 -15.78
CA THR A 105 13.16 18.49 -16.62
C THR A 105 11.79 17.89 -16.83
N LYS A 106 10.79 18.76 -17.10
CA LYS A 106 9.42 18.32 -17.44
C LYS A 106 9.39 17.51 -18.75
N ALA A 107 10.20 17.87 -19.74
CA ALA A 107 10.28 17.13 -21.00
C ALA A 107 10.72 15.67 -20.76
N GLN A 108 11.77 15.49 -19.97
CA GLN A 108 12.22 14.16 -19.56
C GLN A 108 11.13 13.37 -18.79
N ALA A 109 10.39 14.07 -17.91
CA ALA A 109 9.31 13.44 -17.16
C ALA A 109 8.18 12.94 -18.06
N LEU A 110 7.79 13.72 -19.09
CA LEU A 110 6.79 13.33 -20.09
C LEU A 110 7.24 12.12 -20.92
N GLU A 111 8.49 12.14 -21.41
CA GLU A 111 9.05 11.03 -22.18
C GLU A 111 9.03 9.70 -21.35
N ILE A 112 9.51 9.78 -20.12
CA ILE A 112 9.56 8.61 -19.22
C ILE A 112 8.16 8.13 -18.87
N ALA A 113 7.24 9.03 -18.58
CA ALA A 113 5.85 8.69 -18.30
C ALA A 113 5.17 7.99 -19.47
N GLY A 114 5.44 8.46 -20.70
CA GLY A 114 4.95 7.83 -21.93
C GLY A 114 5.48 6.40 -22.13
N LYS A 115 6.73 6.12 -21.75
CA LYS A 115 7.32 4.76 -21.78
C LYS A 115 6.72 3.85 -20.71
N MET A 116 6.29 4.39 -19.57
CA MET A 116 5.71 3.61 -18.47
C MET A 116 4.23 3.32 -18.66
N LEU A 117 3.46 4.31 -19.11
CA LEU A 117 2.01 4.20 -19.20
C LEU A 117 1.59 3.18 -20.25
N GLY A 118 0.71 2.26 -19.87
CA GLY A 118 0.24 1.17 -20.75
C GLY A 118 1.19 -0.03 -20.85
N ASN A 119 2.45 0.11 -20.42
CA ASN A 119 3.44 -0.94 -20.43
C ASN A 119 3.30 -1.87 -19.20
N THR A 120 3.90 -3.05 -19.23
CA THR A 120 3.86 -4.03 -18.14
C THR A 120 5.16 -4.03 -17.35
N LEU A 121 5.07 -3.71 -16.06
CA LEU A 121 6.21 -3.70 -15.15
C LEU A 121 6.32 -5.03 -14.40
N VAL A 122 7.46 -5.66 -14.52
CA VAL A 122 7.83 -6.89 -13.81
C VAL A 122 8.70 -6.53 -12.61
N THR A 123 8.29 -6.97 -11.43
CA THR A 123 9.04 -6.82 -10.17
C THR A 123 9.12 -8.17 -9.46
N LEU A 124 9.93 -8.26 -8.41
CA LEU A 124 10.00 -9.48 -7.61
C LEU A 124 8.62 -9.87 -7.05
N GLN A 125 7.81 -8.89 -6.63
CA GLN A 125 6.49 -9.14 -6.04
C GLN A 125 5.40 -9.44 -7.07
N THR A 126 5.52 -8.98 -8.32
CA THR A 126 4.54 -9.30 -9.37
C THR A 126 4.76 -10.67 -9.97
N GLY A 127 5.97 -11.23 -9.81
CA GLY A 127 6.41 -12.39 -10.57
C GLY A 127 6.57 -12.08 -12.06
N PRO A 128 6.85 -13.10 -12.90
CA PRO A 128 7.15 -12.93 -14.32
C PRO A 128 6.00 -12.37 -15.16
N ALA A 129 4.76 -12.56 -14.73
CA ALA A 129 3.58 -12.00 -15.42
C ALA A 129 3.53 -10.47 -15.38
N GLY A 130 4.19 -9.84 -14.40
CA GLY A 130 4.18 -8.41 -14.24
C GLY A 130 2.82 -7.81 -13.91
N ARG A 131 2.75 -6.48 -13.95
CA ARG A 131 1.49 -5.72 -13.86
C ARG A 131 1.49 -4.58 -14.86
N LYS A 132 0.40 -4.44 -15.59
CA LYS A 132 0.19 -3.32 -16.52
C LYS A 132 0.08 -2.00 -15.73
N VAL A 133 0.85 -1.01 -16.15
CA VAL A 133 0.82 0.34 -15.57
C VAL A 133 -0.33 1.13 -16.21
N GLN A 134 -1.44 1.25 -15.51
CA GLN A 134 -2.61 2.00 -15.95
C GLN A 134 -2.60 3.46 -15.47
N THR A 135 -1.68 3.80 -14.59
CA THR A 135 -1.57 5.14 -14.01
C THR A 135 -0.10 5.44 -13.74
N VAL A 136 0.32 6.64 -14.12
CA VAL A 136 1.62 7.21 -13.75
C VAL A 136 1.37 8.36 -12.78
N TYR A 137 2.20 8.49 -11.77
CA TYR A 137 2.14 9.56 -10.78
C TYR A 137 3.38 10.42 -10.87
N PHE A 138 3.19 11.71 -11.08
CA PHE A 138 4.21 12.75 -10.98
C PHE A 138 4.21 13.30 -9.57
N THR A 139 5.37 13.53 -8.98
CA THR A 139 5.49 14.22 -7.70
C THR A 139 6.77 15.02 -7.65
N VAL A 140 6.75 16.14 -6.95
CA VAL A 140 7.94 16.95 -6.72
C VAL A 140 9.03 16.05 -6.11
N ALA A 141 10.24 16.16 -6.65
CA ALA A 141 11.41 15.49 -6.06
C ALA A 141 11.85 16.28 -4.84
N SER A 142 11.90 15.62 -3.69
CA SER A 142 12.35 16.20 -2.43
C SER A 142 13.83 15.91 -2.22
N ASP A 143 14.55 16.85 -1.61
CA ASP A 143 15.89 16.61 -1.08
C ASP A 143 15.75 15.83 0.22
N ILE A 144 16.03 14.52 0.17
CA ILE A 144 15.81 13.59 1.28
C ILE A 144 17.06 13.58 2.15
N LYS A 145 16.97 14.10 3.38
CA LYS A 145 18.06 14.02 4.37
C LYS A 145 18.10 12.66 5.05
N LYS A 146 16.95 12.10 5.39
CA LYS A 146 16.81 10.81 6.05
C LYS A 146 15.45 10.20 5.77
N GLU A 147 15.41 8.89 5.59
CA GLU A 147 14.18 8.11 5.47
C GLU A 147 13.97 7.28 6.72
N TYR A 148 12.70 7.22 7.15
CA TYR A 148 12.25 6.38 8.24
C TYR A 148 11.19 5.42 7.69
N TYR A 149 11.08 4.26 8.29
CA TYR A 149 9.98 3.35 8.01
C TYR A 149 8.90 3.49 9.07
N LEU A 150 7.64 3.60 8.65
CA LEU A 150 6.48 3.55 9.52
C LEU A 150 5.35 2.79 8.84
N ALA A 151 4.83 1.77 9.49
CA ALA A 151 3.65 1.05 9.06
C ALA A 151 2.67 0.87 10.21
N ILE A 152 1.37 0.93 9.90
CA ILE A 152 0.29 0.56 10.81
C ILE A 152 -0.38 -0.66 10.22
N LEU A 153 -0.29 -1.77 10.92
CA LEU A 153 -0.75 -3.10 10.48
C LEU A 153 -1.83 -3.62 11.42
N LEU A 154 -2.65 -4.55 10.93
CA LEU A 154 -3.53 -5.33 11.79
C LEU A 154 -2.81 -6.63 12.18
N ASP A 155 -2.49 -6.78 13.46
CA ASP A 155 -2.08 -8.07 14.01
C ASP A 155 -3.31 -8.99 14.11
N ARG A 156 -3.31 -10.03 13.31
CA ARG A 156 -4.44 -10.98 13.23
C ARG A 156 -4.49 -11.92 14.43
N ALA A 157 -3.38 -12.13 15.11
CA ALA A 157 -3.32 -13.01 16.29
C ALA A 157 -4.00 -12.36 17.49
N THR A 158 -3.78 -11.06 17.69
CA THR A 158 -4.35 -10.29 18.80
C THR A 158 -5.55 -9.45 18.40
N SER A 159 -5.88 -9.35 17.10
CA SER A 159 -6.93 -8.47 16.53
C SER A 159 -6.74 -7.00 16.91
N ARG A 160 -5.51 -6.54 17.01
CA ARG A 160 -5.14 -5.18 17.41
C ARG A 160 -4.30 -4.49 16.33
N PRO A 161 -4.38 -3.17 16.20
CA PRO A 161 -3.44 -2.43 15.37
C PRO A 161 -2.05 -2.47 16.00
N VAL A 162 -1.04 -2.69 15.17
CA VAL A 162 0.38 -2.68 15.52
C VAL A 162 1.08 -1.62 14.69
N ILE A 163 1.92 -0.82 15.34
CA ILE A 163 2.79 0.14 14.69
C ILE A 163 4.18 -0.49 14.58
N VAL A 164 4.69 -0.54 13.36
CA VAL A 164 6.07 -0.95 13.07
C VAL A 164 6.82 0.29 12.60
N ALA A 165 7.90 0.62 13.27
CA ALA A 165 8.75 1.77 12.95
C ALA A 165 10.22 1.37 12.95
N SER A 166 11.00 1.97 12.05
CA SER A 166 12.45 1.80 11.99
C SER A 166 13.14 3.10 11.58
N THR A 167 14.34 3.31 12.07
CA THR A 167 15.21 4.39 11.62
C THR A 167 15.82 4.15 10.24
N GLU A 168 15.67 2.94 9.71
CA GLU A 168 16.14 2.51 8.39
C GLU A 168 14.94 2.49 7.42
N GLY A 169 14.74 3.60 6.69
CA GLY A 169 13.75 3.70 5.62
C GLY A 169 14.38 3.44 4.25
N GLY A 170 13.52 3.32 3.22
CA GLY A 170 13.95 3.14 1.82
C GLY A 170 14.60 1.79 1.50
N VAL A 171 14.59 0.83 2.44
CA VAL A 171 15.18 -0.51 2.33
C VAL A 171 14.13 -1.60 2.48
N GLU A 172 14.54 -2.86 2.31
CA GLU A 172 13.67 -4.02 2.54
C GLU A 172 13.55 -4.25 4.05
N ILE A 173 12.42 -3.80 4.62
CA ILE A 173 12.24 -3.80 6.09
C ILE A 173 12.28 -5.20 6.70
N GLU A 174 11.86 -6.22 5.94
CA GLU A 174 11.92 -7.62 6.37
C GLU A 174 13.37 -8.05 6.62
N LYS A 175 14.30 -7.56 5.79
CA LYS A 175 15.73 -7.81 5.97
C LYS A 175 16.27 -7.05 7.18
N VAL A 176 15.88 -5.81 7.38
CA VAL A 176 16.27 -5.02 8.57
C VAL A 176 15.80 -5.70 9.84
N ALA A 177 14.54 -6.14 9.87
CA ALA A 177 13.98 -6.84 11.03
C ALA A 177 14.68 -8.16 11.35
N HIS A 178 15.25 -8.84 10.34
CA HIS A 178 16.01 -10.07 10.52
C HIS A 178 17.45 -9.82 10.96
N ASP A 179 18.16 -8.89 10.27
CA ASP A 179 19.60 -8.69 10.42
C ASP A 179 19.96 -7.71 11.56
N THR A 180 19.09 -6.75 11.84
CA THR A 180 19.32 -5.68 12.85
C THR A 180 18.00 -5.31 13.56
N PRO A 181 17.42 -6.22 14.36
CA PRO A 181 16.11 -6.02 14.97
C PRO A 181 16.04 -4.86 15.99
N GLU A 182 17.19 -4.34 16.42
CA GLU A 182 17.30 -3.18 17.31
C GLU A 182 17.07 -1.82 16.61
N LYS A 183 17.00 -1.79 15.29
CA LYS A 183 16.81 -0.57 14.46
C LYS A 183 15.37 -0.41 14.02
#